data_6c1958acdcaf900964dfbeb10dab4a09
#
_entry.id   6c1958acdcaf900964dfbeb10dab4a09
#
_cell.length_a   1.000
_cell.length_b   1.000
_cell.length_c   1.000
_cell.angle_alpha   90.00
_cell.angle_beta   90.00
_cell.angle_gamma   90.00
#
_symmetry.space_group_name_H-M   'P 1'
#
loop_
_entity.id
_entity.type
_entity.pdbx_description
1 polymer ?
#
loop_
_entity_poly.entity_id
_entity_poly.type
_entity_poly.pdbx_seq_one_letter_code
_entity_poly.pdbx_strand_id
1 'polypeptide(L)'
;MVQSVLKALDILRLAASSPRGMRLNEISEALDMKTSTAHNLIRTLCARGFLSKDSANRFHTGNAIHELSSLSSRNQVMLQASSLLRQLHDDYRLATITFSELTTGAIRCRLRMSPDRPGELQQPMDYVFQPYVSPTAICLQATAVNALEYEQLFPFADFGAATWGTSEAFTKEKDLARQQGYAIRRKNNATAIAFAVPEKYVLGLSLEIEQENLDALIAAAKRKIRDFRAALA
;
A
#
# COMPACT_ATOMS: atom_id res chain seq x y z
N MET A 1 3.84 3.93 37.24
CA MET A 1 2.89 3.93 36.10
C MET A 1 2.09 5.23 36.12
N VAL A 2 1.90 5.91 34.99
CA VAL A 2 1.19 7.22 34.94
C VAL A 2 -0.32 6.97 34.83
N GLN A 3 -1.05 7.22 35.90
CA GLN A 3 -2.48 6.91 36.02
C GLN A 3 -3.36 7.61 34.96
N SER A 4 -3.03 8.84 34.57
CA SER A 4 -3.77 9.58 33.55
C SER A 4 -3.64 8.95 32.16
N VAL A 5 -2.50 8.34 31.83
CA VAL A 5 -2.26 7.63 30.57
C VAL A 5 -3.07 6.35 30.53
N LEU A 6 -3.07 5.57 31.62
CA LEU A 6 -3.91 4.35 31.71
C LEU A 6 -5.38 4.67 31.49
N LYS A 7 -5.91 5.65 32.22
CA LYS A 7 -7.32 6.08 32.10
C LYS A 7 -7.65 6.57 30.69
N ALA A 8 -6.75 7.27 30.02
CA ALA A 8 -6.95 7.72 28.64
C ALA A 8 -7.02 6.54 27.66
N LEU A 9 -6.16 5.52 27.82
CA LEU A 9 -6.19 4.30 27.02
C LEU A 9 -7.46 3.46 27.26
N ASP A 10 -7.95 3.41 28.51
CA ASP A 10 -9.20 2.71 28.84
C ASP A 10 -10.40 3.41 28.19
N ILE A 11 -10.44 4.75 28.17
CA ILE A 11 -11.46 5.53 27.44
C ILE A 11 -11.43 5.20 25.95
N LEU A 12 -10.25 5.14 25.32
CA LEU A 12 -10.12 4.79 23.90
C LEU A 12 -10.62 3.38 23.60
N ARG A 13 -10.26 2.39 24.44
CA ARG A 13 -10.74 1.01 24.29
C ARG A 13 -12.26 0.92 24.40
N LEU A 14 -12.82 1.61 25.38
CA LEU A 14 -14.27 1.62 25.61
C LEU A 14 -15.02 2.27 24.44
N ALA A 15 -14.53 3.40 23.92
CA ALA A 15 -15.11 4.05 22.75
C ALA A 15 -15.01 3.17 21.49
N ALA A 16 -13.88 2.47 21.30
CA ALA A 16 -13.67 1.56 20.17
C ALA A 16 -14.58 0.33 20.20
N SER A 17 -14.94 -0.17 21.39
CA SER A 17 -15.84 -1.32 21.56
C SER A 17 -17.32 -0.96 21.43
N SER A 18 -17.66 0.33 21.33
CA SER A 18 -19.06 0.80 21.25
C SER A 18 -19.40 1.34 19.85
N PRO A 19 -20.06 0.55 18.97
CA PRO A 19 -20.43 0.99 17.63
C PRO A 19 -21.34 2.22 17.57
N ARG A 20 -22.13 2.44 18.64
CA ARG A 20 -23.07 3.58 18.74
C ARG A 20 -22.44 4.81 19.39
N GLY A 21 -21.16 4.76 19.75
CA GLY A 21 -20.50 5.76 20.56
C GLY A 21 -21.03 5.81 21.99
N MET A 22 -20.36 6.54 22.88
CA MET A 22 -20.71 6.65 24.31
C MET A 22 -20.76 8.09 24.75
N ARG A 23 -21.65 8.39 25.70
CA ARG A 23 -21.74 9.70 26.35
C ARG A 23 -20.73 9.79 27.50
N LEU A 24 -20.40 11.02 27.91
CA LEU A 24 -19.49 11.27 29.03
C LEU A 24 -19.85 10.50 30.31
N ASN A 25 -21.14 10.50 30.70
CA ASN A 25 -21.58 9.81 31.90
C ASN A 25 -21.45 8.30 31.78
N GLU A 26 -21.79 7.74 30.62
CA GLU A 26 -21.65 6.30 30.34
C GLU A 26 -20.18 5.87 30.45
N ILE A 27 -19.24 6.70 29.97
CA ILE A 27 -17.80 6.44 30.06
C ILE A 27 -17.33 6.55 31.53
N SER A 28 -17.75 7.58 32.26
CA SER A 28 -17.32 7.79 33.64
C SER A 28 -17.82 6.68 34.58
N GLU A 29 -19.03 6.19 34.38
CA GLU A 29 -19.62 5.07 35.13
C GLU A 29 -18.92 3.74 34.78
N ALA A 30 -18.73 3.44 33.47
CA ALA A 30 -18.11 2.19 33.05
C ALA A 30 -16.66 2.03 33.50
N LEU A 31 -15.96 3.13 33.73
CA LEU A 31 -14.54 3.13 34.15
C LEU A 31 -14.34 3.56 35.61
N ASP A 32 -15.41 3.66 36.37
CA ASP A 32 -15.39 4.08 37.78
C ASP A 32 -14.51 5.31 38.02
N MET A 33 -14.71 6.37 37.22
CA MET A 33 -13.95 7.60 37.35
C MET A 33 -14.83 8.82 37.53
N LYS A 34 -14.29 9.84 38.21
CA LYS A 34 -14.98 11.12 38.38
C LYS A 34 -15.27 11.72 37.01
N THR A 35 -16.48 12.21 36.78
CA THR A 35 -16.92 12.82 35.50
C THR A 35 -16.02 13.97 35.09
N SER A 36 -15.50 14.77 36.04
CA SER A 36 -14.55 15.84 35.75
C SER A 36 -13.19 15.32 35.16
N THR A 37 -12.74 14.17 35.68
CA THR A 37 -11.52 13.51 35.15
C THR A 37 -11.76 12.96 33.77
N ALA A 38 -12.89 12.24 33.56
CA ALA A 38 -13.29 11.74 32.25
C ALA A 38 -13.41 12.88 31.23
N HIS A 39 -14.06 13.98 31.60
CA HIS A 39 -14.22 15.16 30.74
C HIS A 39 -12.86 15.73 30.28
N ASN A 40 -11.90 15.92 31.19
CA ASN A 40 -10.59 16.48 30.87
C ASN A 40 -9.78 15.56 29.95
N LEU A 41 -9.81 14.24 30.18
CA LEU A 41 -9.14 13.25 29.34
C LEU A 41 -9.79 13.19 27.94
N ILE A 42 -11.09 13.13 27.87
CA ILE A 42 -11.85 13.10 26.60
C ILE A 42 -11.58 14.38 25.78
N ARG A 43 -11.58 15.56 26.44
CA ARG A 43 -11.25 16.82 25.76
C ARG A 43 -9.84 16.78 25.15
N THR A 44 -8.87 16.24 25.87
CA THR A 44 -7.49 16.07 25.38
C THR A 44 -7.44 15.11 24.21
N LEU A 45 -8.14 13.96 24.29
CA LEU A 45 -8.20 12.98 23.23
C LEU A 45 -8.89 13.52 21.96
N CYS A 46 -9.97 14.30 22.13
CA CYS A 46 -10.62 15.00 21.02
C CYS A 46 -9.70 16.04 20.37
N ALA A 47 -9.01 16.85 21.17
CA ALA A 47 -8.07 17.85 20.68
C ALA A 47 -6.91 17.24 19.88
N ARG A 48 -6.58 15.98 20.14
CA ARG A 48 -5.54 15.22 19.44
C ARG A 48 -6.09 14.28 18.35
N GLY A 49 -7.39 14.34 18.05
CA GLY A 49 -8.05 13.54 17.02
C GLY A 49 -8.21 12.05 17.34
N PHE A 50 -7.91 11.61 18.57
CA PHE A 50 -8.11 10.23 19.01
C PHE A 50 -9.57 9.88 19.29
N LEU A 51 -10.36 10.86 19.66
CA LEU A 51 -11.80 10.78 19.76
C LEU A 51 -12.45 11.86 18.90
N SER A 52 -13.67 11.59 18.45
CA SER A 52 -14.56 12.54 17.79
C SER A 52 -15.89 12.57 18.54
N LYS A 53 -16.59 13.70 18.47
CA LYS A 53 -17.89 13.89 19.10
C LYS A 53 -18.94 14.11 18.03
N ASP A 54 -20.02 13.35 18.04
CA ASP A 54 -21.15 13.53 17.13
C ASP A 54 -22.16 14.57 17.59
N SER A 55 -23.17 14.84 16.78
CA SER A 55 -24.27 15.76 17.07
C SER A 55 -25.14 15.34 18.24
N ALA A 56 -25.15 14.05 18.61
CA ALA A 56 -25.87 13.51 19.76
C ALA A 56 -25.06 13.52 21.06
N ASN A 57 -23.91 14.21 21.06
CA ASN A 57 -22.95 14.28 22.17
C ASN A 57 -22.36 12.91 22.57
N ARG A 58 -22.21 11.99 21.60
CA ARG A 58 -21.55 10.72 21.79
C ARG A 58 -20.12 10.79 21.28
N PHE A 59 -19.22 10.10 21.97
CA PHE A 59 -17.79 10.02 21.61
C PHE A 59 -17.53 8.70 20.89
N HIS A 60 -16.84 8.82 19.76
CA HIS A 60 -16.40 7.73 18.89
C HIS A 60 -14.88 7.78 18.73
N THR A 61 -14.29 6.73 18.19
CA THR A 61 -12.87 6.77 17.77
C THR A 61 -12.68 7.83 16.69
N GLY A 62 -11.63 8.63 16.82
CA GLY A 62 -11.27 9.69 15.87
C GLY A 62 -10.24 9.24 14.82
N ASN A 63 -9.98 10.10 13.84
CA ASN A 63 -9.11 9.81 12.69
C ASN A 63 -7.66 9.46 13.08
N ALA A 64 -7.14 9.99 14.19
CA ALA A 64 -5.77 9.68 14.63
C ALA A 64 -5.53 8.18 14.86
N ILE A 65 -6.57 7.40 15.24
CA ILE A 65 -6.48 5.95 15.35
C ILE A 65 -6.26 5.30 13.98
N HIS A 66 -6.99 5.74 12.95
CA HIS A 66 -6.85 5.25 11.58
C HIS A 66 -5.49 5.64 10.98
N GLU A 67 -5.00 6.85 11.25
CA GLU A 67 -3.68 7.33 10.83
C GLU A 67 -2.56 6.45 11.43
N LEU A 68 -2.60 6.21 12.75
CA LEU A 68 -1.61 5.34 13.40
C LEU A 68 -1.67 3.90 12.90
N SER A 69 -2.86 3.36 12.69
CA SER A 69 -3.05 2.02 12.14
C SER A 69 -2.48 1.93 10.73
N SER A 70 -2.76 2.91 9.87
CA SER A 70 -2.24 2.94 8.50
C SER A 70 -0.72 3.08 8.43
N LEU A 71 -0.11 3.85 9.34
CA LEU A 71 1.35 3.96 9.46
C LEU A 71 1.98 2.63 9.89
N SER A 72 1.38 1.94 10.84
CA SER A 72 1.86 0.62 11.30
C SER A 72 1.77 -0.44 10.21
N SER A 73 0.62 -0.54 9.55
CA SER A 73 0.41 -1.47 8.43
C SER A 73 1.36 -1.19 7.26
N ARG A 74 1.58 0.09 6.95
CA ARG A 74 2.52 0.50 5.90
C ARG A 74 3.96 0.10 6.24
N ASN A 75 4.38 0.26 7.50
CA ASN A 75 5.71 -0.15 7.95
C ASN A 75 5.89 -1.66 7.85
N GLN A 76 4.86 -2.45 8.20
CA GLN A 76 4.88 -3.90 8.06
C GLN A 76 4.98 -4.32 6.59
N VAL A 77 4.19 -3.72 5.69
CA VAL A 77 4.28 -3.97 4.25
C VAL A 77 5.68 -3.67 3.72
N MET A 78 6.29 -2.54 4.10
CA MET A 78 7.64 -2.17 3.65
C MET A 78 8.71 -3.13 4.20
N LEU A 79 8.57 -3.60 5.44
CA LEU A 79 9.49 -4.57 6.04
C LEU A 79 9.43 -5.91 5.28
N GLN A 80 8.25 -6.44 5.03
CA GLN A 80 8.06 -7.68 4.29
C GLN A 80 8.50 -7.54 2.82
N ALA A 81 8.22 -6.38 2.19
CA ALA A 81 8.68 -6.08 0.85
C ALA A 81 10.21 -6.03 0.75
N SER A 82 10.88 -5.50 1.78
CA SER A 82 12.36 -5.51 1.86
C SER A 82 12.91 -6.94 1.88
N SER A 83 12.28 -7.84 2.63
CA SER A 83 12.64 -9.26 2.66
C SER A 83 12.40 -9.93 1.30
N LEU A 84 11.24 -9.67 0.68
CA LEU A 84 10.89 -10.18 -0.64
C LEU A 84 11.91 -9.75 -1.73
N LEU A 85 12.30 -8.46 -1.72
CA LEU A 85 13.28 -7.95 -2.69
C LEU A 85 14.64 -8.62 -2.51
N ARG A 86 15.10 -8.81 -1.28
CA ARG A 86 16.38 -9.50 -1.00
C ARG A 86 16.36 -10.95 -1.51
N GLN A 87 15.31 -11.70 -1.20
CA GLN A 87 15.16 -13.08 -1.65
C GLN A 87 15.13 -13.19 -3.19
N LEU A 88 14.49 -12.26 -3.88
CA LEU A 88 14.49 -12.22 -5.33
C LEU A 88 15.84 -11.78 -5.90
N HIS A 89 16.52 -10.87 -5.24
CA HIS A 89 17.87 -10.43 -5.65
C HIS A 89 18.90 -11.55 -5.50
N ASP A 90 18.78 -12.39 -4.48
CA ASP A 90 19.65 -13.57 -4.32
C ASP A 90 19.46 -14.57 -5.46
N ASP A 91 18.22 -14.75 -5.93
CA ASP A 91 17.90 -15.64 -7.05
C ASP A 91 18.26 -15.02 -8.42
N TYR A 92 18.10 -13.68 -8.56
CA TYR A 92 18.23 -12.94 -9.83
C TYR A 92 19.13 -11.70 -9.67
N ARG A 93 20.42 -11.90 -9.45
CA ARG A 93 21.40 -10.84 -9.12
C ARG A 93 21.56 -9.76 -10.19
N LEU A 94 21.29 -10.10 -11.45
CA LEU A 94 21.34 -9.18 -12.58
C LEU A 94 20.04 -8.43 -12.84
N ALA A 95 18.98 -8.72 -12.06
CA ALA A 95 17.71 -8.04 -12.19
C ALA A 95 17.69 -6.71 -11.43
N THR A 96 17.06 -5.70 -12.04
CA THR A 96 16.52 -4.58 -11.26
C THR A 96 15.15 -4.98 -10.73
N ILE A 97 15.00 -4.95 -9.41
CA ILE A 97 13.78 -5.35 -8.71
C ILE A 97 13.22 -4.13 -8.00
N THR A 98 11.93 -3.88 -8.17
CA THR A 98 11.25 -2.71 -7.59
C THR A 98 9.98 -3.14 -6.83
N PHE A 99 9.70 -2.47 -5.73
CA PHE A 99 8.40 -2.52 -5.07
C PHE A 99 7.78 -1.13 -5.16
N SER A 100 6.63 -1.05 -5.80
CA SER A 100 6.02 0.22 -6.19
C SER A 100 4.61 0.34 -5.65
N GLU A 101 4.18 1.57 -5.40
CA GLU A 101 2.88 1.91 -4.84
C GLU A 101 2.15 2.91 -5.73
N LEU A 102 0.87 2.70 -5.98
CA LEU A 102 -0.01 3.71 -6.55
C LEU A 102 -0.51 4.62 -5.43
N THR A 103 -0.07 5.87 -5.46
CA THR A 103 -0.55 6.94 -4.58
C THR A 103 -1.58 7.79 -5.31
N THR A 104 -2.23 8.73 -4.64
CA THR A 104 -3.26 9.62 -5.23
C THR A 104 -2.77 10.37 -6.48
N GLY A 105 -1.50 10.70 -6.57
CA GLY A 105 -0.98 11.49 -7.70
C GLY A 105 0.19 10.88 -8.47
N ALA A 106 0.63 9.65 -8.15
CA ALA A 106 1.79 9.07 -8.80
C ALA A 106 1.97 7.57 -8.54
N ILE A 107 2.61 6.88 -9.48
CA ILE A 107 3.16 5.55 -9.28
C ILE A 107 4.60 5.71 -8.79
N ARG A 108 4.84 5.45 -7.51
CA ARG A 108 6.14 5.67 -6.87
C ARG A 108 6.87 4.36 -6.59
N CYS A 109 8.14 4.31 -6.92
CA CYS A 109 9.03 3.24 -6.45
C CYS A 109 9.33 3.47 -4.97
N ARG A 110 9.00 2.50 -4.12
CA ARG A 110 9.25 2.56 -2.69
C ARG A 110 10.56 1.90 -2.29
N LEU A 111 10.85 0.75 -2.92
CA LEU A 111 12.07 -0.01 -2.69
C LEU A 111 12.63 -0.45 -4.03
N ARG A 112 13.95 -0.46 -4.15
CA ARG A 112 14.68 -0.92 -5.34
C ARG A 112 15.93 -1.69 -4.93
N MET A 113 16.19 -2.78 -5.63
CA MET A 113 17.49 -3.43 -5.68
C MET A 113 17.93 -3.53 -7.14
N SER A 114 19.20 -3.35 -7.41
CA SER A 114 19.68 -3.28 -8.80
C SER A 114 21.14 -3.70 -8.92
N PRO A 115 21.56 -4.18 -10.10
CA PRO A 115 22.94 -4.61 -10.34
C PRO A 115 23.98 -3.50 -10.21
N ASP A 116 23.58 -2.23 -10.42
CA ASP A 116 24.46 -1.06 -10.28
C ASP A 116 24.88 -0.79 -8.82
N ARG A 117 24.12 -1.32 -7.84
CA ARG A 117 24.42 -1.26 -6.40
C ARG A 117 24.16 -2.60 -5.74
N PRO A 118 25.03 -3.59 -5.94
CA PRO A 118 24.79 -4.96 -5.48
C PRO A 118 24.59 -5.04 -3.96
N GLY A 119 23.50 -5.70 -3.55
CA GLY A 119 23.16 -5.90 -2.13
C GLY A 119 22.57 -4.68 -1.40
N GLU A 120 22.55 -3.50 -2.01
CA GLU A 120 21.97 -2.28 -1.43
C GLU A 120 20.46 -2.23 -1.69
N LEU A 121 19.69 -2.13 -0.61
CA LEU A 121 18.26 -1.84 -0.69
C LEU A 121 18.07 -0.32 -0.73
N GLN A 122 17.68 0.19 -1.87
CA GLN A 122 17.49 1.61 -2.14
C GLN A 122 16.04 2.03 -1.84
N GLN A 123 15.86 3.26 -1.38
CA GLN A 123 14.55 3.91 -1.23
C GLN A 123 14.52 5.17 -2.12
N PRO A 124 14.26 5.01 -3.42
CA PRO A 124 14.28 6.13 -4.35
C PRO A 124 13.08 7.04 -4.11
N MET A 125 13.32 8.21 -3.50
CA MET A 125 12.27 9.16 -3.14
C MET A 125 11.59 9.79 -4.36
N ASP A 126 12.34 10.00 -5.44
CA ASP A 126 11.91 10.79 -6.61
C ASP A 126 11.61 9.92 -7.85
N TYR A 127 11.74 8.59 -7.74
CA TYR A 127 11.48 7.73 -8.89
C TYR A 127 9.99 7.49 -9.07
N VAL A 128 9.43 8.11 -10.11
CA VAL A 128 8.03 8.02 -10.50
C VAL A 128 7.91 7.35 -11.86
N PHE A 129 7.07 6.34 -11.96
CA PHE A 129 6.77 5.71 -13.24
C PHE A 129 5.81 6.56 -14.07
N GLN A 130 6.10 6.67 -15.37
CA GLN A 130 5.16 7.31 -16.29
C GLN A 130 3.91 6.44 -16.48
N PRO A 131 2.73 7.07 -16.55
CA PRO A 131 1.49 6.39 -16.88
C PRO A 131 1.61 5.65 -18.23
N TYR A 132 0.92 4.53 -18.38
CA TYR A 132 0.76 3.79 -19.63
C TYR A 132 2.00 3.17 -20.27
N VAL A 133 3.22 3.39 -19.75
CA VAL A 133 4.46 3.00 -20.44
C VAL A 133 5.02 1.68 -19.94
N SER A 134 5.11 1.50 -18.62
CA SER A 134 5.79 0.35 -18.00
C SER A 134 4.82 -0.77 -17.61
N PRO A 135 5.28 -2.03 -17.50
CA PRO A 135 4.48 -3.10 -16.91
C PRO A 135 3.97 -2.76 -15.50
N THR A 136 4.77 -2.05 -14.71
CA THR A 136 4.39 -1.56 -13.38
C THR A 136 3.15 -0.67 -13.45
N ALA A 137 3.13 0.29 -14.39
CA ALA A 137 1.99 1.18 -14.57
C ALA A 137 0.74 0.45 -15.09
N ILE A 138 0.92 -0.48 -16.04
CA ILE A 138 -0.18 -1.30 -16.57
C ILE A 138 -0.79 -2.14 -15.45
N CYS A 139 0.05 -2.83 -14.68
CA CYS A 139 -0.37 -3.73 -13.62
C CYS A 139 -1.10 -2.98 -12.50
N LEU A 140 -0.61 -1.82 -12.06
CA LEU A 140 -1.27 -0.98 -11.04
C LEU A 140 -2.60 -0.44 -11.54
N GLN A 141 -2.68 0.06 -12.78
CA GLN A 141 -3.95 0.54 -13.36
C GLN A 141 -4.94 -0.62 -13.59
N ALA A 142 -4.47 -1.85 -13.74
CA ALA A 142 -5.32 -3.02 -13.84
C ALA A 142 -5.89 -3.50 -12.50
N THR A 143 -5.16 -3.34 -11.39
CA THR A 143 -5.44 -4.08 -10.14
C THR A 143 -5.58 -3.23 -8.89
N ALA A 144 -5.06 -1.98 -8.88
CA ALA A 144 -5.10 -1.14 -7.68
C ALA A 144 -6.51 -0.60 -7.42
N VAL A 145 -6.86 -0.48 -6.14
CA VAL A 145 -8.19 0.01 -5.69
C VAL A 145 -8.44 1.47 -6.06
N ASN A 146 -7.39 2.27 -6.20
CA ASN A 146 -7.46 3.69 -6.58
C ASN A 146 -7.05 3.97 -8.04
N ALA A 147 -7.12 2.96 -8.91
CA ALA A 147 -6.73 3.08 -10.32
C ALA A 147 -7.57 4.11 -11.08
N LEU A 148 -8.88 4.19 -10.81
CA LEU A 148 -9.77 5.15 -11.47
C LEU A 148 -9.43 6.60 -11.15
N GLU A 149 -9.07 6.92 -9.91
CA GLU A 149 -8.63 8.27 -9.52
C GLU A 149 -7.34 8.66 -10.26
N TYR A 150 -6.43 7.69 -10.41
CA TYR A 150 -5.19 7.90 -11.15
C TYR A 150 -5.44 8.14 -12.65
N GLU A 151 -6.33 7.37 -13.29
CA GLU A 151 -6.70 7.53 -14.70
C GLU A 151 -7.40 8.88 -14.97
N GLN A 152 -8.15 9.41 -14.00
CA GLN A 152 -8.71 10.76 -14.08
C GLN A 152 -7.67 11.87 -14.08
N LEU A 153 -6.59 11.69 -13.27
CA LEU A 153 -5.48 12.65 -13.22
C LEU A 153 -4.57 12.56 -14.46
N PHE A 154 -4.51 11.40 -15.09
CA PHE A 154 -3.69 11.13 -16.29
C PHE A 154 -4.58 10.55 -17.40
N PRO A 155 -5.39 11.38 -18.07
CA PRO A 155 -6.30 10.91 -19.12
C PRO A 155 -5.56 10.19 -20.25
N PHE A 156 -6.14 9.11 -20.76
CA PHE A 156 -5.55 8.30 -21.83
C PHE A 156 -5.19 9.12 -23.08
N ALA A 157 -6.04 10.07 -23.46
CA ALA A 157 -5.81 10.91 -24.65
C ALA A 157 -4.47 11.66 -24.60
N ASP A 158 -4.08 12.12 -23.40
CA ASP A 158 -2.89 12.95 -23.22
C ASP A 158 -1.64 12.10 -22.91
N PHE A 159 -1.79 10.98 -22.21
CA PHE A 159 -0.68 10.21 -21.67
C PHE A 159 -0.54 8.80 -22.25
N GLY A 160 -1.60 8.21 -22.80
CA GLY A 160 -1.64 6.82 -23.27
C GLY A 160 -1.63 6.67 -24.78
N ALA A 161 -2.25 7.61 -25.51
CA ALA A 161 -2.51 7.50 -26.94
C ALA A 161 -1.22 7.33 -27.76
N ALA A 162 -0.15 8.02 -27.42
CA ALA A 162 1.16 7.88 -28.11
C ALA A 162 1.77 6.48 -27.97
N THR A 163 1.49 5.78 -26.88
CA THR A 163 2.04 4.44 -26.61
C THR A 163 1.15 3.32 -27.18
N TRP A 164 -0.16 3.49 -27.12
CA TRP A 164 -1.14 2.42 -27.37
C TRP A 164 -2.02 2.63 -28.61
N GLY A 165 -2.05 3.84 -29.15
CA GLY A 165 -2.94 4.23 -30.25
C GLY A 165 -4.38 4.40 -29.78
N THR A 166 -5.01 3.36 -29.23
CA THR A 166 -6.41 3.40 -28.80
C THR A 166 -6.59 2.99 -27.33
N SER A 167 -7.65 3.49 -26.70
CA SER A 167 -8.02 3.13 -25.32
C SER A 167 -8.43 1.65 -25.19
N GLU A 168 -9.02 1.08 -26.25
CA GLU A 168 -9.41 -0.33 -26.32
C GLU A 168 -8.18 -1.26 -26.29
N ALA A 169 -7.08 -0.87 -26.98
CA ALA A 169 -5.83 -1.63 -26.95
C ALA A 169 -5.23 -1.66 -25.53
N PHE A 170 -5.24 -0.52 -24.83
CA PHE A 170 -4.79 -0.45 -23.44
C PHE A 170 -5.71 -1.22 -22.49
N THR A 171 -7.03 -1.14 -22.67
CA THR A 171 -8.01 -1.88 -21.87
C THR A 171 -7.83 -3.39 -21.99
N LYS A 172 -7.59 -3.91 -23.19
CA LYS A 172 -7.27 -5.34 -23.41
C LYS A 172 -6.03 -5.77 -22.64
N GLU A 173 -4.98 -4.93 -22.64
CA GLU A 173 -3.76 -5.24 -21.89
C GLU A 173 -4.00 -5.21 -20.38
N LYS A 174 -4.77 -4.24 -19.86
CA LYS A 174 -5.18 -4.21 -18.44
C LYS A 174 -5.97 -5.46 -18.06
N ASP A 175 -6.91 -5.89 -18.90
CA ASP A 175 -7.73 -7.08 -18.63
C ASP A 175 -6.88 -8.34 -18.63
N LEU A 176 -5.94 -8.47 -19.55
CA LEU A 176 -4.96 -9.55 -19.55
C LEU A 176 -4.11 -9.53 -18.25
N ALA A 177 -3.59 -8.37 -17.89
CA ALA A 177 -2.80 -8.22 -16.65
C ALA A 177 -3.61 -8.59 -15.40
N ARG A 178 -4.90 -8.25 -15.37
CA ARG A 178 -5.82 -8.62 -14.28
C ARG A 178 -6.06 -10.12 -14.21
N GLN A 179 -6.28 -10.79 -15.34
CA GLN A 179 -6.52 -12.22 -15.40
C GLN A 179 -5.31 -13.04 -14.97
N GLN A 180 -4.13 -12.72 -15.50
CA GLN A 180 -2.91 -13.48 -15.23
C GLN A 180 -2.16 -13.06 -13.96
N GLY A 181 -2.49 -11.87 -13.41
CA GLY A 181 -1.87 -11.30 -12.20
C GLY A 181 -0.50 -10.66 -12.46
N TYR A 182 -0.14 -10.40 -13.70
CA TYR A 182 1.10 -9.71 -14.07
C TYR A 182 0.97 -9.03 -15.44
N ALA A 183 1.83 -8.05 -15.70
CA ALA A 183 2.04 -7.46 -17.02
C ALA A 183 3.49 -7.64 -17.46
N ILE A 184 3.74 -7.77 -18.76
CA ILE A 184 5.07 -7.99 -19.32
C ILE A 184 5.31 -7.08 -20.53
N ARG A 185 6.52 -6.58 -20.65
CA ARG A 185 7.00 -5.83 -21.80
C ARG A 185 8.42 -6.24 -22.14
N ARG A 186 8.69 -6.40 -23.44
CA ARG A 186 10.03 -6.64 -23.95
C ARG A 186 10.48 -5.46 -24.78
N LYS A 187 11.69 -5.03 -24.55
CA LYS A 187 12.33 -3.98 -25.35
C LYS A 187 13.81 -4.35 -25.52
N ASN A 188 14.25 -4.52 -26.75
CA ASN A 188 15.57 -5.07 -27.08
C ASN A 188 15.75 -6.45 -26.39
N ASN A 189 16.85 -6.64 -25.66
CA ASN A 189 17.14 -7.87 -24.93
C ASN A 189 16.54 -7.87 -23.50
N ALA A 190 16.02 -6.74 -23.02
CA ALA A 190 15.49 -6.63 -21.68
C ALA A 190 14.01 -7.01 -21.62
N THR A 191 13.67 -7.85 -20.66
CA THR A 191 12.30 -8.18 -20.28
C THR A 191 11.96 -7.47 -18.97
N ALA A 192 10.91 -6.67 -18.99
CA ALA A 192 10.33 -6.09 -17.80
C ALA A 192 8.99 -6.79 -17.51
N ILE A 193 8.83 -7.23 -16.27
CA ILE A 193 7.60 -7.89 -15.80
C ILE A 193 7.18 -7.27 -14.47
N ALA A 194 5.88 -7.09 -14.27
CA ALA A 194 5.33 -6.54 -13.04
C ALA A 194 4.19 -7.41 -12.54
N PHE A 195 4.21 -7.78 -11.28
CA PHE A 195 3.25 -8.66 -10.63
C PHE A 195 2.36 -7.87 -9.68
N ALA A 196 1.06 -8.09 -9.76
CA ALA A 196 0.10 -7.53 -8.82
C ALA A 196 0.36 -8.04 -7.40
N VAL A 197 0.50 -7.10 -6.48
CA VAL A 197 0.51 -7.33 -5.04
C VAL A 197 -0.77 -6.71 -4.47
N PRO A 198 -1.35 -7.23 -3.38
CA PRO A 198 -2.64 -6.73 -2.88
C PRO A 198 -2.72 -5.22 -2.73
N GLU A 199 -3.94 -4.69 -2.88
CA GLU A 199 -4.34 -3.30 -2.73
C GLU A 199 -3.80 -2.37 -3.82
N LYS A 200 -2.65 -1.75 -3.60
CA LYS A 200 -2.07 -0.68 -4.42
C LYS A 200 -0.60 -0.86 -4.71
N TYR A 201 -0.11 -2.10 -4.55
CA TYR A 201 1.31 -2.41 -4.71
C TYR A 201 1.59 -3.29 -5.93
N VAL A 202 2.79 -3.17 -6.45
CA VAL A 202 3.32 -4.00 -7.55
C VAL A 202 4.78 -4.32 -7.30
N LEU A 203 5.15 -5.58 -7.54
CA LEU A 203 6.52 -6.04 -7.63
C LEU A 203 6.95 -6.02 -9.10
N GLY A 204 7.97 -5.25 -9.44
CA GLY A 204 8.56 -5.17 -10.78
C GLY A 204 9.92 -5.86 -10.84
N LEU A 205 10.20 -6.56 -11.94
CA LEU A 205 11.52 -7.10 -12.28
C LEU A 205 11.88 -6.66 -13.71
N SER A 206 13.14 -6.28 -13.92
CA SER A 206 13.68 -5.99 -15.24
C SER A 206 15.05 -6.64 -15.37
N LEU A 207 15.22 -7.51 -16.35
CA LEU A 207 16.42 -8.28 -16.59
C LEU A 207 16.50 -8.77 -18.04
N GLU A 208 17.69 -9.17 -18.47
CA GLU A 208 17.84 -9.98 -19.67
C GLU A 208 17.52 -11.44 -19.31
N ILE A 209 16.55 -12.03 -19.99
CA ILE A 209 16.13 -13.40 -19.74
C ILE A 209 15.66 -14.06 -21.05
N GLU A 210 16.10 -15.28 -21.26
CA GLU A 210 15.63 -16.12 -22.35
C GLU A 210 14.22 -16.59 -22.11
N GLN A 211 13.47 -16.86 -23.21
CA GLN A 211 12.08 -17.27 -23.13
C GLN A 211 11.88 -18.55 -22.29
N GLU A 212 12.80 -19.49 -22.40
CA GLU A 212 12.75 -20.78 -21.70
C GLU A 212 12.76 -20.63 -20.17
N ASN A 213 13.43 -19.59 -19.67
CA ASN A 213 13.56 -19.31 -18.23
C ASN A 213 12.46 -18.40 -17.70
N LEU A 214 11.69 -17.75 -18.56
CA LEU A 214 10.69 -16.77 -18.16
C LEU A 214 9.55 -17.38 -17.36
N ASP A 215 9.04 -18.55 -17.77
CA ASP A 215 7.94 -19.24 -17.08
C ASP A 215 8.36 -19.69 -15.67
N ALA A 216 9.61 -20.14 -15.53
CA ALA A 216 10.19 -20.49 -14.22
C ALA A 216 10.30 -19.26 -13.30
N LEU A 217 10.73 -18.10 -13.85
CA LEU A 217 10.76 -16.84 -13.11
C LEU A 217 9.37 -16.41 -12.68
N ILE A 218 8.37 -16.46 -13.56
CA ILE A 218 6.98 -16.11 -13.26
C ILE A 218 6.45 -16.99 -12.12
N ALA A 219 6.67 -18.30 -12.20
CA ALA A 219 6.23 -19.23 -11.17
C ALA A 219 6.91 -18.98 -9.83
N ALA A 220 8.22 -18.72 -9.82
CA ALA A 220 8.99 -18.39 -8.61
C ALA A 220 8.52 -17.07 -7.97
N ALA A 221 8.35 -16.02 -8.77
CA ALA A 221 7.87 -14.72 -8.28
C ALA A 221 6.45 -14.82 -7.70
N LYS A 222 5.53 -15.52 -8.38
CA LYS A 222 4.17 -15.76 -7.86
C LYS A 222 4.15 -16.53 -6.55
N ARG A 223 5.04 -17.51 -6.37
CA ARG A 223 5.18 -18.24 -5.10
C ARG A 223 5.63 -17.31 -3.98
N LYS A 224 6.71 -16.54 -4.17
CA LYS A 224 7.20 -15.58 -3.17
C LYS A 224 6.17 -14.49 -2.82
N ILE A 225 5.37 -14.05 -3.80
CA ILE A 225 4.27 -13.10 -3.56
C ILE A 225 3.17 -13.74 -2.69
N ARG A 226 2.84 -15.02 -2.88
CA ARG A 226 1.90 -15.72 -1.97
C ARG A 226 2.40 -15.76 -0.53
N ASP A 227 3.69 -16.07 -0.35
CA ASP A 227 4.31 -16.09 0.98
C ASP A 227 4.32 -14.70 1.62
N PHE A 228 4.62 -13.66 0.83
CA PHE A 228 4.50 -12.26 1.24
C PHE A 228 3.07 -11.91 1.70
N ARG A 229 2.04 -12.34 0.95
CA ARG A 229 0.64 -12.11 1.31
C ARG A 229 0.28 -12.79 2.63
N ALA A 230 0.70 -14.04 2.79
CA ALA A 230 0.46 -14.80 4.02
C ALA A 230 1.12 -14.17 5.26
N ALA A 231 2.25 -13.50 5.09
CA ALA A 231 2.95 -12.80 6.17
C ALA A 231 2.29 -11.45 6.58
N LEU A 232 1.34 -10.95 5.78
CA LEU A 232 0.59 -9.71 6.06
C LEU A 232 -0.83 -9.96 6.60
N ALA A 233 -1.33 -11.19 6.48
CA ALA A 233 -2.65 -11.62 6.97
C ALA A 233 -2.61 -11.89 8.48
#